data_8f189d257c3ac696e00ff63ba7cd8666
#
_entry.id   8f189d257c3ac696e00ff63ba7cd8666
#
_cell.length_a   1.000
_cell.length_b   1.000
_cell.length_c   1.000
_cell.angle_alpha   90.00
_cell.angle_beta   90.00
_cell.angle_gamma   90.00
#
_symmetry.space_group_name_H-M   'P 1'
#
loop_
_entity.id
_entity.type
_entity.pdbx_description
1 polymer ?
#
loop_
_entity_poly.entity_id
_entity_poly.type
_entity_poly.pdbx_seq_one_letter_code
_entity_poly.pdbx_strand_id
1 'polypeptide(L)'
;MLQNLEQLGYRHMTPIQAASLPLTLAGHDLIAQAKTGSGKTAAFSLPLLSRLQVQPSTGVQALVLCPTRELADQVSHELRRLARAEDNIKVLTLCGGSPIRPQLASLAHGAHIVVGTPGRILDHLSRESLALSALNALVLDEADRMLDMGFAEDIAAIIRRCPPTSRRQTLLFSATYPDNVAKMAARYLRDPKEVRLAERHTADRIQQRFYQVTDNERLHAVGILLNHFRPETTLAFCNTKQQCRDLVEVLRAEGIVALELHGDLEQRE
;
A
#
# COMPACT_ATOMS: atom_id res chain seq x y z
N MET A 1 11.87 20.87 2.23
CA MET A 1 10.97 19.85 2.85
C MET A 1 10.09 20.41 3.97
N LEU A 2 10.59 21.04 5.06
CA LEU A 2 9.76 21.52 6.20
C LEU A 2 8.65 22.49 5.79
N GLN A 3 8.94 23.51 4.99
CA GLN A 3 7.92 24.44 4.49
C GLN A 3 6.80 23.74 3.71
N ASN A 4 7.13 22.70 2.94
CA ASN A 4 6.14 21.92 2.22
C ASN A 4 5.23 21.13 3.19
N LEU A 5 5.78 20.57 4.26
CA LEU A 5 4.99 19.90 5.28
C LEU A 5 4.00 20.82 5.98
N GLU A 6 4.40 22.04 6.29
CA GLU A 6 3.51 23.07 6.86
C GLU A 6 2.37 23.43 5.88
N GLN A 7 2.69 23.66 4.61
CA GLN A 7 1.70 23.94 3.56
C GLN A 7 0.72 22.78 3.35
N LEU A 8 1.19 21.56 3.52
CA LEU A 8 0.37 20.34 3.42
C LEU A 8 -0.43 20.05 4.70
N GLY A 9 -0.31 20.89 5.73
CA GLY A 9 -1.06 20.75 6.99
C GLY A 9 -0.48 19.73 7.97
N TYR A 10 0.76 19.29 7.80
CA TYR A 10 1.46 18.40 8.74
C TYR A 10 1.95 19.22 9.94
N ARG A 11 1.05 19.47 10.91
CA ARG A 11 1.37 20.24 12.13
C ARG A 11 1.93 19.40 13.26
N HIS A 12 1.53 18.13 13.33
CA HIS A 12 1.92 17.18 14.36
C HIS A 12 2.22 15.81 13.74
N MET A 13 3.19 15.12 14.31
CA MET A 13 3.46 13.74 13.94
C MET A 13 2.42 12.81 14.54
N THR A 14 1.99 11.82 13.76
CA THR A 14 1.23 10.69 14.32
C THR A 14 2.13 9.81 15.18
N PRO A 15 1.58 8.96 16.08
CA PRO A 15 2.41 8.09 16.92
C PRO A 15 3.40 7.23 16.14
N ILE A 16 2.99 6.67 14.96
CA ILE A 16 3.90 5.88 14.14
C ILE A 16 5.02 6.73 13.55
N GLN A 17 4.74 7.96 13.12
CA GLN A 17 5.75 8.87 12.59
C GLN A 17 6.74 9.27 13.69
N ALA A 18 6.26 9.65 14.88
CA ALA A 18 7.11 10.05 15.99
C ALA A 18 8.07 8.92 16.43
N ALA A 19 7.59 7.67 16.43
CA ALA A 19 8.40 6.51 16.83
C ALA A 19 9.35 6.03 15.72
N SER A 20 8.96 6.14 14.43
CA SER A 20 9.74 5.57 13.33
C SER A 20 10.73 6.55 12.69
N LEU A 21 10.38 7.84 12.55
CA LEU A 21 11.22 8.81 11.85
C LEU A 21 12.64 8.95 12.43
N PRO A 22 12.87 9.03 13.75
CA PRO A 22 14.22 9.12 14.28
C PRO A 22 15.08 7.90 13.90
N LEU A 23 14.49 6.70 13.91
CA LEU A 23 15.18 5.45 13.59
C LEU A 23 15.50 5.34 12.09
N THR A 24 14.52 5.65 11.25
CA THR A 24 14.67 5.55 9.79
C THR A 24 15.59 6.62 9.22
N LEU A 25 15.54 7.85 9.74
CA LEU A 25 16.48 8.92 9.38
C LEU A 25 17.93 8.61 9.82
N ALA A 26 18.11 7.92 10.96
CA ALA A 26 19.41 7.43 11.40
C ALA A 26 19.93 6.24 10.56
N GLY A 27 19.13 5.65 9.68
CA GLY A 27 19.57 4.59 8.77
C GLY A 27 19.30 3.18 9.24
N HIS A 28 18.59 2.99 10.32
CA HIS A 28 18.21 1.67 10.79
C HIS A 28 17.14 1.04 9.89
N ASP A 29 17.23 -0.27 9.68
CA ASP A 29 16.10 -1.04 9.18
C ASP A 29 14.99 -1.01 10.22
N LEU A 30 13.74 -1.08 9.76
CA LEU A 30 12.58 -0.93 10.64
C LEU A 30 11.53 -2.00 10.37
N ILE A 31 10.98 -2.55 11.46
CA ILE A 31 9.71 -3.26 11.47
C ILE A 31 8.71 -2.36 12.17
N ALA A 32 7.67 -1.92 11.44
CA ALA A 32 6.65 -1.02 11.94
C ALA A 32 5.28 -1.69 11.89
N GLN A 33 4.72 -2.02 13.05
CA GLN A 33 3.37 -2.55 13.16
C GLN A 33 2.40 -1.43 13.47
N ALA A 34 1.53 -1.09 12.50
CA ALA A 34 0.52 -0.05 12.65
C ALA A 34 -0.62 -0.24 11.63
N LYS A 35 -1.84 0.10 12.04
CA LYS A 35 -3.05 0.02 11.19
C LYS A 35 -2.99 0.92 9.96
N THR A 36 -3.80 0.61 8.95
CA THR A 36 -4.04 1.51 7.82
C THR A 36 -4.62 2.83 8.33
N GLY A 37 -4.24 3.95 7.72
CA GLY A 37 -4.66 5.29 8.15
C GLY A 37 -3.88 5.87 9.34
N SER A 38 -2.88 5.18 9.90
CA SER A 38 -2.05 5.68 11.01
C SER A 38 -0.98 6.68 10.59
N GLY A 39 -0.79 6.93 9.27
CA GLY A 39 0.23 7.84 8.75
C GLY A 39 1.54 7.14 8.35
N LYS A 40 1.53 5.82 8.11
CA LYS A 40 2.70 5.03 7.67
C LYS A 40 3.35 5.59 6.42
N THR A 41 2.55 6.01 5.44
CA THR A 41 3.05 6.51 4.16
C THR A 41 4.03 7.66 4.35
N ALA A 42 3.68 8.67 5.16
CA ALA A 42 4.61 9.76 5.45
C ALA A 42 5.81 9.28 6.29
N ALA A 43 5.63 8.29 7.19
CA ALA A 43 6.68 7.75 8.02
C ALA A 43 7.84 7.10 7.23
N PHE A 44 7.55 6.47 6.07
CA PHE A 44 8.62 5.97 5.19
C PHE A 44 8.97 6.94 4.07
N SER A 45 8.02 7.74 3.57
CA SER A 45 8.30 8.66 2.46
C SER A 45 9.30 9.75 2.82
N LEU A 46 9.21 10.33 4.02
CA LEU A 46 10.11 11.39 4.46
C LEU A 46 11.58 10.93 4.53
N PRO A 47 11.92 9.77 5.15
CA PRO A 47 13.28 9.26 5.10
C PRO A 47 13.76 8.92 3.69
N LEU A 48 12.90 8.37 2.83
CA LEU A 48 13.26 8.13 1.43
C LEU A 48 13.65 9.42 0.73
N LEU A 49 12.79 10.44 0.80
CA LEU A 49 13.03 11.73 0.16
C LEU A 49 14.27 12.45 0.68
N SER A 50 14.54 12.35 2.00
CA SER A 50 15.71 12.99 2.61
C SER A 50 17.06 12.41 2.16
N ARG A 51 17.07 11.21 1.58
CA ARG A 51 18.28 10.49 1.16
C ARG A 51 18.51 10.47 -0.35
N LEU A 52 17.53 10.95 -1.12
CA LEU A 52 17.67 10.97 -2.56
C LEU A 52 18.83 11.86 -3.00
N GLN A 53 19.61 11.34 -3.93
CA GLN A 53 20.60 12.10 -4.64
C GLN A 53 20.02 12.50 -6.01
N VAL A 54 19.63 13.76 -6.14
CA VAL A 54 19.04 14.29 -7.37
C VAL A 54 20.14 14.71 -8.32
N GLN A 55 20.83 13.74 -8.93
CA GLN A 55 21.82 13.97 -9.98
C GLN A 55 21.39 13.31 -11.30
N PRO A 56 21.82 13.81 -12.47
CA PRO A 56 21.26 13.38 -13.76
C PRO A 56 21.43 11.91 -14.17
N SER A 57 22.07 11.06 -13.39
CA SER A 57 22.35 9.65 -13.77
C SER A 57 22.17 8.62 -12.68
N THR A 58 21.45 8.91 -11.62
CA THR A 58 21.47 8.08 -10.41
C THR A 58 20.58 6.83 -10.43
N GLY A 59 19.77 6.58 -11.44
CA GLY A 59 18.92 5.38 -11.48
C GLY A 59 17.87 5.34 -10.35
N VAL A 60 17.24 4.16 -10.16
CA VAL A 60 16.23 3.96 -9.13
C VAL A 60 16.90 3.76 -7.76
N GLN A 61 16.69 4.70 -6.85
CA GLN A 61 17.29 4.71 -5.51
C GLN A 61 16.36 4.14 -4.43
N ALA A 62 15.03 4.25 -4.63
CA ALA A 62 14.06 3.68 -3.70
C ALA A 62 13.01 2.85 -4.44
N LEU A 63 12.65 1.71 -3.84
CA LEU A 63 11.56 0.84 -4.30
C LEU A 63 10.57 0.66 -3.15
N VAL A 64 9.28 0.90 -3.44
CA VAL A 64 8.17 0.63 -2.53
C VAL A 64 7.31 -0.46 -3.15
N LEU A 65 7.17 -1.60 -2.47
CA LEU A 65 6.27 -2.69 -2.86
C LEU A 65 4.96 -2.56 -2.10
N CYS A 66 3.85 -2.61 -2.82
CA CYS A 66 2.49 -2.54 -2.32
C CYS A 66 1.66 -3.74 -2.82
N PRO A 67 0.68 -4.25 -2.04
CA PRO A 67 -0.12 -5.42 -2.44
C PRO A 67 -1.05 -5.16 -3.63
N THR A 68 -1.58 -3.94 -3.74
CA THR A 68 -2.57 -3.59 -4.77
C THR A 68 -2.16 -2.34 -5.54
N ARG A 69 -2.80 -2.13 -6.69
CA ARG A 69 -2.59 -0.95 -7.54
C ARG A 69 -3.06 0.31 -6.85
N GLU A 70 -4.23 0.25 -6.24
CA GLU A 70 -4.86 1.38 -5.54
C GLU A 70 -3.93 1.89 -4.43
N LEU A 71 -3.32 0.97 -3.65
CA LEU A 71 -2.36 1.38 -2.64
C LEU A 71 -1.09 1.94 -3.25
N ALA A 72 -0.58 1.34 -4.32
CA ALA A 72 0.61 1.87 -5.01
C ALA A 72 0.36 3.27 -5.59
N ASP A 73 -0.83 3.53 -6.13
CA ASP A 73 -1.22 4.85 -6.63
C ASP A 73 -1.35 5.87 -5.48
N GLN A 74 -1.98 5.48 -4.36
CA GLN A 74 -2.06 6.33 -3.16
C GLN A 74 -0.68 6.69 -2.62
N VAL A 75 0.21 5.70 -2.50
CA VAL A 75 1.59 5.90 -2.04
C VAL A 75 2.38 6.80 -3.01
N SER A 76 2.24 6.56 -4.31
CA SER A 76 2.89 7.39 -5.34
C SER A 76 2.39 8.84 -5.33
N HIS A 77 1.08 9.03 -5.15
CA HIS A 77 0.49 10.36 -5.02
C HIS A 77 1.04 11.10 -3.80
N GLU A 78 1.09 10.43 -2.65
CA GLU A 78 1.62 11.00 -1.42
C GLU A 78 3.11 11.32 -1.52
N LEU A 79 3.92 10.43 -2.12
CA LEU A 79 5.33 10.68 -2.38
C LEU A 79 5.54 11.93 -3.26
N ARG A 80 4.77 12.06 -4.36
CA ARG A 80 4.83 13.25 -5.23
C ARG A 80 4.40 14.52 -4.49
N ARG A 81 3.38 14.43 -3.64
CA ARG A 81 2.90 15.54 -2.81
C ARG A 81 3.96 16.00 -1.82
N LEU A 82 4.62 15.06 -1.14
CA LEU A 82 5.71 15.34 -0.20
C LEU A 82 6.99 15.85 -0.90
N ALA A 83 7.25 15.37 -2.11
CA ALA A 83 8.41 15.76 -2.92
C ALA A 83 8.24 17.11 -3.64
N ARG A 84 7.06 17.74 -3.59
CA ARG A 84 6.73 18.94 -4.41
C ARG A 84 7.68 20.13 -4.21
N ALA A 85 8.32 20.23 -3.04
CA ALA A 85 9.27 21.29 -2.75
C ALA A 85 10.72 20.96 -3.16
N GLU A 86 10.94 19.77 -3.69
CA GLU A 86 12.27 19.32 -4.15
C GLU A 86 12.26 19.23 -5.69
N ASP A 87 13.23 19.86 -6.32
CA ASP A 87 13.28 19.90 -7.80
C ASP A 87 13.63 18.53 -8.38
N ASN A 88 12.96 18.19 -9.50
CA ASN A 88 13.27 17.05 -10.36
C ASN A 88 13.15 15.63 -9.75
N ILE A 89 12.47 15.43 -8.62
CA ILE A 89 12.21 14.09 -8.12
C ILE A 89 11.16 13.40 -9.00
N LYS A 90 11.55 12.26 -9.60
CA LYS A 90 10.68 11.44 -10.44
C LYS A 90 10.21 10.20 -9.67
N VAL A 91 8.88 10.09 -9.44
CA VAL A 91 8.21 8.96 -8.84
C VAL A 91 7.39 8.25 -9.89
N LEU A 92 7.70 7.00 -10.20
CA LEU A 92 6.94 6.17 -11.13
C LEU A 92 6.13 5.11 -10.42
N THR A 93 4.90 4.90 -10.90
CA THR A 93 4.02 3.82 -10.46
C THR A 93 4.06 2.69 -11.49
N LEU A 94 4.40 1.48 -11.07
CA LEU A 94 4.50 0.30 -11.92
C LEU A 94 3.55 -0.80 -11.40
N CYS A 95 2.35 -0.86 -11.99
CA CYS A 95 1.31 -1.80 -11.58
C CYS A 95 0.79 -2.62 -12.75
N GLY A 96 0.36 -3.85 -12.47
CA GLY A 96 -0.31 -4.72 -13.44
C GLY A 96 -1.68 -4.16 -13.87
N GLY A 97 -2.28 -4.73 -14.93
CA GLY A 97 -3.61 -4.36 -15.42
C GLY A 97 -3.71 -3.08 -16.23
N SER A 98 -2.62 -2.34 -16.34
CA SER A 98 -2.46 -1.27 -17.32
C SER A 98 -1.45 -1.67 -18.40
N PRO A 99 -1.51 -1.07 -19.61
CA PRO A 99 -0.55 -1.36 -20.67
C PRO A 99 0.89 -1.11 -20.22
N ILE A 100 1.80 -2.00 -20.58
CA ILE A 100 3.21 -1.89 -20.17
C ILE A 100 3.98 -0.81 -20.93
N ARG A 101 3.60 -0.52 -22.18
CA ARG A 101 4.32 0.42 -23.04
C ARG A 101 4.52 1.82 -22.45
N PRO A 102 3.51 2.48 -21.85
CA PRO A 102 3.70 3.77 -21.18
C PRO A 102 4.68 3.68 -20.00
N GLN A 103 4.68 2.56 -19.27
CA GLN A 103 5.61 2.36 -18.15
C GLN A 103 7.04 2.20 -18.65
N LEU A 104 7.27 1.48 -19.75
CA LEU A 104 8.58 1.38 -20.40
C LEU A 104 9.10 2.74 -20.86
N ALA A 105 8.25 3.55 -21.53
CA ALA A 105 8.60 4.89 -21.95
C ALA A 105 8.96 5.79 -20.77
N SER A 106 8.19 5.71 -19.68
CA SER A 106 8.47 6.49 -18.46
C SER A 106 9.79 6.08 -17.79
N LEU A 107 10.09 4.78 -17.72
CA LEU A 107 11.36 4.28 -17.18
C LEU A 107 12.56 4.70 -18.01
N ALA A 108 12.43 4.76 -19.34
CA ALA A 108 13.49 5.22 -20.24
C ALA A 108 13.91 6.69 -19.95
N HIS A 109 13.00 7.51 -19.42
CA HIS A 109 13.30 8.88 -18.97
C HIS A 109 13.90 8.93 -17.55
N GLY A 110 14.10 7.78 -16.91
CA GLY A 110 14.64 7.65 -15.58
C GLY A 110 13.62 7.88 -14.45
N ALA A 111 13.89 7.28 -13.31
CA ALA A 111 13.12 7.44 -12.07
C ALA A 111 14.05 7.42 -10.86
N HIS A 112 13.70 8.17 -9.81
CA HIS A 112 14.39 8.12 -8.53
C HIS A 112 13.71 7.15 -7.56
N ILE A 113 12.37 7.14 -7.56
CA ILE A 113 11.54 6.27 -6.75
C ILE A 113 10.60 5.48 -7.66
N VAL A 114 10.52 4.18 -7.42
CA VAL A 114 9.52 3.30 -8.04
C VAL A 114 8.60 2.77 -6.96
N VAL A 115 7.31 2.87 -7.19
CA VAL A 115 6.25 2.26 -6.36
C VAL A 115 5.52 1.25 -7.23
N GLY A 116 5.26 0.05 -6.74
CA GLY A 116 4.54 -0.90 -7.58
C GLY A 116 4.11 -2.19 -6.89
N THR A 117 3.38 -3.00 -7.64
CA THR A 117 2.98 -4.34 -7.21
C THR A 117 4.04 -5.38 -7.59
N PRO A 118 4.28 -6.41 -6.74
CA PRO A 118 5.37 -7.36 -6.94
C PRO A 118 5.44 -7.95 -8.34
N GLY A 119 4.34 -8.49 -8.87
CA GLY A 119 4.34 -9.14 -10.18
C GLY A 119 4.74 -8.20 -11.35
N ARG A 120 4.31 -6.91 -11.34
CA ARG A 120 4.69 -5.95 -12.38
C ARG A 120 6.14 -5.48 -12.25
N ILE A 121 6.63 -5.31 -11.03
CA ILE A 121 8.04 -5.02 -10.78
C ILE A 121 8.91 -6.16 -11.30
N LEU A 122 8.53 -7.42 -11.03
CA LEU A 122 9.25 -8.59 -11.53
C LEU A 122 9.22 -8.69 -13.06
N ASP A 123 8.10 -8.36 -13.72
CA ASP A 123 7.99 -8.30 -15.18
C ASP A 123 8.99 -7.28 -15.78
N HIS A 124 9.08 -6.07 -15.20
CA HIS A 124 10.06 -5.06 -15.63
C HIS A 124 11.52 -5.50 -15.39
N LEU A 125 11.81 -6.17 -14.28
CA LEU A 125 13.14 -6.72 -13.99
C LEU A 125 13.52 -7.84 -14.96
N SER A 126 12.56 -8.69 -15.33
CA SER A 126 12.77 -9.79 -16.30
C SER A 126 12.98 -9.26 -17.73
N ARG A 127 12.41 -8.11 -18.04
CA ARG A 127 12.60 -7.41 -19.34
C ARG A 127 13.83 -6.50 -19.35
N GLU A 128 14.59 -6.45 -18.26
CA GLU A 128 15.73 -5.54 -18.08
C GLU A 128 15.39 -4.05 -18.28
N SER A 129 14.10 -3.70 -18.23
CA SER A 129 13.63 -2.32 -18.32
C SER A 129 13.70 -1.56 -16.99
N LEU A 130 13.90 -2.25 -15.89
CA LEU A 130 14.13 -1.72 -14.55
C LEU A 130 15.43 -2.28 -14.00
N ALA A 131 16.33 -1.41 -13.57
CA ALA A 131 17.57 -1.76 -12.88
C ALA A 131 17.53 -1.27 -11.43
N LEU A 132 17.88 -2.14 -10.49
CA LEU A 132 17.89 -1.84 -9.06
C LEU A 132 19.32 -1.73 -8.47
N SER A 133 20.35 -1.63 -9.31
CA SER A 133 21.75 -1.59 -8.87
C SER A 133 22.09 -0.37 -8.00
N ALA A 134 21.39 0.74 -8.19
CA ALA A 134 21.53 1.98 -7.41
C ALA A 134 20.59 2.07 -6.19
N LEU A 135 19.81 1.01 -5.92
CA LEU A 135 18.83 1.00 -4.83
C LEU A 135 19.51 1.11 -3.47
N ASN A 136 19.13 2.11 -2.69
CA ASN A 136 19.59 2.31 -1.32
C ASN A 136 18.48 2.20 -0.28
N ALA A 137 17.22 2.13 -0.72
CA ALA A 137 16.06 1.94 0.16
C ALA A 137 15.00 1.01 -0.45
N LEU A 138 14.52 0.06 0.36
CA LEU A 138 13.42 -0.84 0.03
C LEU A 138 12.33 -0.70 1.09
N VAL A 139 11.09 -0.50 0.67
CA VAL A 139 9.92 -0.49 1.55
C VAL A 139 8.98 -1.62 1.15
N LEU A 140 8.55 -2.40 2.14
CA LEU A 140 7.50 -3.40 2.02
C LEU A 140 6.28 -2.86 2.78
N ASP A 141 5.30 -2.30 2.07
CA ASP A 141 4.08 -1.75 2.70
C ASP A 141 2.94 -2.76 2.64
N GLU A 142 2.20 -2.90 3.73
CA GLU A 142 1.20 -3.95 3.95
C GLU A 142 1.77 -5.36 3.67
N ALA A 143 2.91 -5.68 4.32
CA ALA A 143 3.63 -6.92 4.08
C ALA A 143 2.80 -8.17 4.36
N ASP A 144 1.98 -8.16 5.42
CA ASP A 144 1.01 -9.23 5.73
C ASP A 144 0.08 -9.49 4.54
N ARG A 145 -0.50 -8.45 3.98
CA ARG A 145 -1.43 -8.56 2.85
C ARG A 145 -0.74 -9.05 1.57
N MET A 146 0.50 -8.63 1.31
CA MET A 146 1.27 -9.17 0.19
C MET A 146 1.50 -10.67 0.32
N LEU A 147 1.79 -11.16 1.53
CA LEU A 147 1.96 -12.59 1.79
C LEU A 147 0.65 -13.37 1.66
N ASP A 148 -0.47 -12.84 2.15
CA ASP A 148 -1.80 -13.43 2.02
C ASP A 148 -2.24 -13.53 0.55
N MET A 149 -1.82 -12.61 -0.29
CA MET A 149 -2.05 -12.63 -1.74
C MET A 149 -1.07 -13.54 -2.51
N GLY A 150 -0.15 -14.22 -1.83
CA GLY A 150 0.76 -15.19 -2.44
C GLY A 150 2.02 -14.58 -3.09
N PHE A 151 2.35 -13.32 -2.85
CA PHE A 151 3.52 -12.65 -3.45
C PHE A 151 4.88 -13.00 -2.80
N ALA A 152 4.94 -14.00 -1.92
CA ALA A 152 6.17 -14.33 -1.21
C ALA A 152 7.36 -14.64 -2.15
N GLU A 153 7.12 -15.41 -3.22
CA GLU A 153 8.15 -15.77 -4.20
C GLU A 153 8.55 -14.59 -5.09
N ASP A 154 7.59 -13.78 -5.51
CA ASP A 154 7.85 -12.58 -6.31
C ASP A 154 8.72 -11.58 -5.53
N ILE A 155 8.37 -11.33 -4.25
CA ILE A 155 9.15 -10.46 -3.36
C ILE A 155 10.57 -11.01 -3.20
N ALA A 156 10.73 -12.33 -2.98
CA ALA A 156 12.04 -12.95 -2.89
C ALA A 156 12.85 -12.80 -4.19
N ALA A 157 12.22 -12.92 -5.35
CA ALA A 157 12.86 -12.75 -6.65
C ALA A 157 13.31 -11.30 -6.89
N ILE A 158 12.48 -10.32 -6.51
CA ILE A 158 12.82 -8.89 -6.57
C ILE A 158 14.01 -8.58 -5.66
N ILE A 159 13.97 -9.05 -4.40
CA ILE A 159 15.01 -8.76 -3.42
C ILE A 159 16.37 -9.33 -3.83
N ARG A 160 16.39 -10.48 -4.53
CA ARG A 160 17.63 -11.03 -5.10
C ARG A 160 18.28 -10.13 -6.16
N ARG A 161 17.52 -9.23 -6.79
CA ARG A 161 18.01 -8.25 -7.76
C ARG A 161 18.41 -6.91 -7.12
N CYS A 162 18.11 -6.72 -5.82
CA CYS A 162 18.51 -5.53 -5.06
C CYS A 162 19.96 -5.66 -4.55
N PRO A 163 20.63 -4.55 -4.25
CA PRO A 163 21.89 -4.55 -3.52
C PRO A 163 21.77 -5.27 -2.17
N PRO A 164 22.87 -5.80 -1.61
CA PRO A 164 22.85 -6.50 -0.33
C PRO A 164 22.35 -5.59 0.80
N THR A 165 21.88 -6.20 1.89
CA THR A 165 21.33 -5.49 3.06
C THR A 165 22.33 -4.52 3.70
N SER A 166 23.66 -4.72 3.49
CA SER A 166 24.70 -3.79 3.95
C SER A 166 24.73 -2.46 3.18
N ARG A 167 24.15 -2.41 1.97
CA ARG A 167 24.15 -1.22 1.11
C ARG A 167 22.76 -0.61 0.92
N ARG A 168 21.71 -1.21 1.53
CA ARG A 168 20.37 -0.66 1.49
C ARG A 168 19.75 -0.62 2.87
N GLN A 169 18.83 0.28 3.08
CA GLN A 169 17.91 0.28 4.21
C GLN A 169 16.64 -0.47 3.80
N THR A 170 16.10 -1.32 4.68
CA THR A 170 14.84 -2.02 4.43
C THR A 170 13.82 -1.67 5.50
N LEU A 171 12.65 -1.19 5.09
CA LEU A 171 11.55 -0.80 5.95
C LEU A 171 10.36 -1.72 5.71
N LEU A 172 9.88 -2.39 6.74
CA LEU A 172 8.73 -3.28 6.68
C LEU A 172 7.59 -2.68 7.50
N PHE A 173 6.49 -2.38 6.82
CA PHE A 173 5.25 -1.90 7.43
C PHE A 173 4.16 -2.96 7.28
N SER A 174 3.46 -3.26 8.38
CA SER A 174 2.40 -4.27 8.39
C SER A 174 1.33 -3.91 9.43
N ALA A 175 0.10 -4.32 9.20
CA ALA A 175 -0.95 -4.18 10.21
C ALA A 175 -0.84 -5.28 11.26
N THR A 176 -0.49 -6.49 10.83
CA THR A 176 -0.31 -7.66 11.69
C THR A 176 1.12 -8.19 11.59
N TYR A 177 1.53 -9.01 12.55
CA TYR A 177 2.88 -9.58 12.57
C TYR A 177 2.86 -11.09 12.84
N PRO A 178 2.24 -11.88 11.93
CA PRO A 178 2.24 -13.34 12.03
C PRO A 178 3.61 -13.93 11.67
N ASP A 179 3.78 -15.25 11.89
CA ASP A 179 5.07 -15.96 11.70
C ASP A 179 5.65 -15.82 10.29
N ASN A 180 4.82 -15.77 9.25
CA ASN A 180 5.28 -15.57 7.88
C ASN A 180 5.89 -14.18 7.65
N VAL A 181 5.33 -13.13 8.26
CA VAL A 181 5.89 -11.77 8.25
C VAL A 181 7.19 -11.73 9.05
N ALA A 182 7.23 -12.38 10.22
CA ALA A 182 8.44 -12.49 11.04
C ALA A 182 9.59 -13.18 10.29
N LYS A 183 9.31 -14.29 9.59
CA LYS A 183 10.28 -15.00 8.75
C LYS A 183 10.78 -14.12 7.59
N MET A 184 9.90 -13.34 6.96
CA MET A 184 10.27 -12.38 5.91
C MET A 184 11.20 -11.31 6.48
N ALA A 185 10.86 -10.72 7.62
CA ALA A 185 11.67 -9.70 8.28
C ALA A 185 13.08 -10.24 8.63
N ALA A 186 13.15 -11.41 9.28
CA ALA A 186 14.43 -12.04 9.64
C ALA A 186 15.33 -12.33 8.43
N ARG A 187 14.73 -12.60 7.26
CA ARG A 187 15.47 -12.91 6.03
C ARG A 187 16.00 -11.68 5.30
N TYR A 188 15.28 -10.57 5.33
CA TYR A 188 15.52 -9.45 4.42
C TYR A 188 15.93 -8.14 5.10
N LEU A 189 15.79 -8.04 6.42
CA LEU A 189 16.20 -6.87 7.19
C LEU A 189 17.51 -7.16 7.95
N ARG A 190 18.26 -6.09 8.23
CA ARG A 190 19.52 -6.14 9.00
C ARG A 190 19.32 -5.42 10.33
N ASP A 191 19.43 -6.16 11.43
CA ASP A 191 19.31 -5.63 12.81
C ASP A 191 18.17 -4.61 12.97
N PRO A 192 16.93 -4.98 12.55
CA PRO A 192 15.84 -4.01 12.48
C PRO A 192 15.45 -3.51 13.86
N LYS A 193 15.10 -2.22 13.93
CA LYS A 193 14.39 -1.68 15.08
C LYS A 193 12.91 -1.99 14.95
N GLU A 194 12.25 -2.28 16.06
CA GLU A 194 10.83 -2.59 16.09
C GLU A 194 10.03 -1.44 16.69
N VAL A 195 9.00 -1.02 15.97
CA VAL A 195 7.98 -0.08 16.44
C VAL A 195 6.64 -0.76 16.38
N ARG A 196 6.06 -1.05 17.51
CA ARG A 196 4.73 -1.65 17.64
C ARG A 196 3.82 -0.65 18.37
N LEU A 197 2.84 -0.14 17.66
CA LEU A 197 1.83 0.67 18.31
C LEU A 197 0.78 -0.24 18.92
N ALA A 198 0.58 -0.09 20.24
CA ALA A 198 -0.48 -0.79 20.94
C ALA A 198 -1.83 -0.47 20.29
N GLU A 199 -2.65 -1.48 20.04
CA GLU A 199 -4.02 -1.30 19.61
C GLU A 199 -4.81 -0.61 20.72
N ARG A 200 -4.96 0.69 20.64
CA ARG A 200 -6.07 1.33 21.36
C ARG A 200 -7.33 0.98 20.58
N HIS A 201 -8.02 -0.06 21.03
CA HIS A 201 -9.35 -0.38 20.53
C HIS A 201 -10.23 0.85 20.76
N THR A 202 -10.55 1.56 19.70
CA THR A 202 -11.64 2.52 19.66
C THR A 202 -12.96 1.74 19.49
N ALA A 203 -13.19 0.76 20.37
CA ALA A 203 -14.43 -0.03 20.40
C ALA A 203 -15.68 0.87 20.44
N ASP A 204 -15.54 2.06 21.01
CA ASP A 204 -16.65 3.01 21.17
C ASP A 204 -17.11 3.70 19.88
N ARG A 205 -16.37 3.54 18.75
CA ARG A 205 -16.74 4.18 17.48
C ARG A 205 -17.39 3.24 16.46
N ILE A 206 -17.36 1.93 16.68
CA ILE A 206 -17.90 0.94 15.74
C ILE A 206 -18.94 0.11 16.47
N GLN A 207 -20.21 0.29 16.09
CA GLN A 207 -21.29 -0.56 16.58
C GLN A 207 -21.38 -1.80 15.70
N GLN A 208 -21.13 -2.97 16.26
CA GLN A 208 -21.25 -4.26 15.57
C GLN A 208 -22.59 -4.91 15.91
N ARG A 209 -23.28 -5.41 14.88
CA ARG A 209 -24.53 -6.16 15.03
C ARG A 209 -24.44 -7.44 14.22
N PHE A 210 -24.85 -8.55 14.80
CA PHE A 210 -24.84 -9.87 14.18
C PHE A 210 -26.28 -10.34 14.03
N TYR A 211 -26.63 -10.83 12.83
CA TYR A 211 -27.93 -11.35 12.51
C TYR A 211 -27.80 -12.79 12.03
N GLN A 212 -28.56 -13.69 12.64
CA GLN A 212 -28.62 -15.08 12.21
C GLN A 212 -29.76 -15.23 11.21
N VAL A 213 -29.44 -15.66 9.99
CA VAL A 213 -30.38 -15.85 8.89
C VAL A 213 -30.05 -17.14 8.16
N THR A 214 -31.04 -17.74 7.49
CA THR A 214 -30.81 -18.87 6.59
C THR A 214 -30.17 -18.38 5.28
N ASP A 215 -29.53 -19.30 4.53
CA ASP A 215 -28.88 -18.94 3.29
C ASP A 215 -29.84 -18.34 2.26
N ASN A 216 -31.08 -18.83 2.21
CA ASN A 216 -32.10 -18.36 1.27
C ASN A 216 -32.65 -16.97 1.64
N GLU A 217 -32.58 -16.58 2.89
CA GLU A 217 -33.10 -15.30 3.39
C GLU A 217 -32.03 -14.21 3.43
N ARG A 218 -30.76 -14.57 3.23
CA ARG A 218 -29.61 -13.67 3.43
C ARG A 218 -29.71 -12.38 2.61
N LEU A 219 -30.03 -12.48 1.32
CA LEU A 219 -30.10 -11.30 0.44
C LEU A 219 -31.30 -10.42 0.81
N HIS A 220 -32.44 -11.01 1.11
CA HIS A 220 -33.64 -10.29 1.54
C HIS A 220 -33.45 -9.60 2.90
N ALA A 221 -32.76 -10.25 3.83
CA ALA A 221 -32.43 -9.67 5.14
C ALA A 221 -31.61 -8.37 5.02
N VAL A 222 -30.73 -8.26 3.99
CA VAL A 222 -30.00 -7.01 3.73
C VAL A 222 -30.96 -5.89 3.37
N GLY A 223 -31.94 -6.14 2.50
CA GLY A 223 -32.98 -5.16 2.12
C GLY A 223 -33.79 -4.69 3.36
N ILE A 224 -34.23 -5.65 4.20
CA ILE A 224 -34.95 -5.33 5.46
C ILE A 224 -34.10 -4.43 6.35
N LEU A 225 -32.79 -4.75 6.54
CA LEU A 225 -31.88 -3.96 7.37
C LEU A 225 -31.67 -2.55 6.83
N LEU A 226 -31.49 -2.39 5.52
CA LEU A 226 -31.34 -1.09 4.87
C LEU A 226 -32.61 -0.24 4.99
N ASN A 227 -33.77 -0.83 4.81
CA ASN A 227 -35.06 -0.14 5.00
C ASN A 227 -35.31 0.24 6.46
N HIS A 228 -34.83 -0.57 7.41
CA HIS A 228 -35.00 -0.30 8.84
C HIS A 228 -34.06 0.79 9.34
N PHE A 229 -32.75 0.68 9.03
CA PHE A 229 -31.73 1.61 9.54
C PHE A 229 -31.56 2.87 8.70
N ARG A 230 -31.95 2.84 7.43
CA ARG A 230 -31.86 3.96 6.46
C ARG A 230 -30.49 4.67 6.51
N PRO A 231 -29.38 3.95 6.37
CA PRO A 231 -28.06 4.56 6.39
C PRO A 231 -27.87 5.50 5.19
N GLU A 232 -27.13 6.60 5.37
CA GLU A 232 -26.80 7.54 4.29
C GLU A 232 -25.95 6.87 3.20
N THR A 233 -25.01 6.00 3.64
CA THR A 233 -24.11 5.27 2.72
C THR A 233 -23.89 3.86 3.26
N THR A 234 -23.93 2.88 2.36
CA THR A 234 -23.71 1.47 2.70
C THR A 234 -22.69 0.83 1.76
N LEU A 235 -21.81 0.02 2.32
CA LEU A 235 -20.94 -0.88 1.57
C LEU A 235 -21.24 -2.33 2.00
N ALA A 236 -21.77 -3.12 1.05
CA ALA A 236 -22.06 -4.53 1.27
C ALA A 236 -20.97 -5.42 0.65
N PHE A 237 -20.30 -6.23 1.47
CA PHE A 237 -19.30 -7.20 0.99
C PHE A 237 -19.97 -8.55 0.71
N CYS A 238 -19.73 -9.09 -0.49
CA CYS A 238 -20.18 -10.41 -0.93
C CYS A 238 -18.98 -11.35 -1.13
N ASN A 239 -19.19 -12.65 -0.89
CA ASN A 239 -18.13 -13.64 -1.06
C ASN A 239 -17.85 -13.96 -2.54
N THR A 240 -18.82 -13.80 -3.42
CA THR A 240 -18.70 -14.07 -4.84
C THR A 240 -19.24 -12.93 -5.68
N LYS A 241 -18.76 -12.82 -6.93
CA LYS A 241 -19.27 -11.87 -7.92
C LYS A 241 -20.77 -12.10 -8.20
N GLN A 242 -21.20 -13.38 -8.23
CA GLN A 242 -22.60 -13.70 -8.45
C GLN A 242 -23.48 -13.19 -7.31
N GLN A 243 -23.08 -13.42 -6.04
CA GLN A 243 -23.81 -12.85 -4.90
C GLN A 243 -23.89 -11.31 -4.93
N CYS A 244 -22.84 -10.65 -5.46
CA CYS A 244 -22.86 -9.20 -5.62
C CYS A 244 -23.94 -8.76 -6.61
N ARG A 245 -24.07 -9.45 -7.77
CA ARG A 245 -25.12 -9.20 -8.76
C ARG A 245 -26.51 -9.49 -8.22
N ASP A 246 -26.68 -10.68 -7.61
CA ASP A 246 -27.96 -11.09 -7.03
C ASP A 246 -28.45 -10.10 -5.95
N LEU A 247 -27.52 -9.60 -5.11
CA LEU A 247 -27.84 -8.58 -4.10
C LEU A 247 -28.32 -7.28 -4.75
N VAL A 248 -27.64 -6.82 -5.80
CA VAL A 248 -28.04 -5.59 -6.52
C VAL A 248 -29.42 -5.74 -7.13
N GLU A 249 -29.74 -6.91 -7.72
CA GLU A 249 -31.08 -7.19 -8.28
C GLU A 249 -32.17 -7.13 -7.21
N VAL A 250 -31.96 -7.80 -6.06
CA VAL A 250 -32.90 -7.80 -4.93
C VAL A 250 -33.11 -6.38 -4.40
N LEU A 251 -32.04 -5.61 -4.18
CA LEU A 251 -32.14 -4.24 -3.67
C LEU A 251 -32.87 -3.31 -4.66
N ARG A 252 -32.63 -3.44 -5.96
CA ARG A 252 -33.32 -2.67 -6.99
C ARG A 252 -34.80 -2.99 -7.04
N ALA A 253 -35.16 -4.27 -6.90
CA ALA A 253 -36.57 -4.68 -6.83
C ALA A 253 -37.31 -4.07 -5.63
N GLU A 254 -36.59 -3.78 -4.53
CA GLU A 254 -37.10 -3.10 -3.34
C GLU A 254 -37.01 -1.56 -3.44
N GLY A 255 -36.60 -1.01 -4.59
CA GLY A 255 -36.49 0.43 -4.82
C GLY A 255 -35.23 1.08 -4.24
N ILE A 256 -34.25 0.28 -3.81
CA ILE A 256 -32.98 0.76 -3.27
C ILE A 256 -31.96 0.90 -4.40
N VAL A 257 -31.37 2.09 -4.55
CA VAL A 257 -30.30 2.33 -5.53
C VAL A 257 -29.03 1.61 -5.08
N ALA A 258 -28.61 0.62 -5.86
CA ALA A 258 -27.40 -0.15 -5.60
C ALA A 258 -26.56 -0.31 -6.88
N LEU A 259 -25.23 -0.30 -6.69
CA LEU A 259 -24.23 -0.54 -7.75
C LEU A 259 -23.37 -1.72 -7.35
N GLU A 260 -23.01 -2.54 -8.34
CA GLU A 260 -22.06 -3.62 -8.16
C GLU A 260 -20.63 -3.13 -8.36
N LEU A 261 -19.69 -3.70 -7.58
CA LEU A 261 -18.26 -3.50 -7.76
C LEU A 261 -17.54 -4.84 -7.64
N HIS A 262 -16.97 -5.32 -8.73
CA HIS A 262 -16.24 -6.59 -8.76
C HIS A 262 -15.21 -6.63 -9.90
N GLY A 263 -14.34 -7.64 -9.90
CA GLY A 263 -13.18 -7.72 -10.79
C GLY A 263 -13.48 -7.94 -12.29
N ASP A 264 -14.75 -8.12 -12.70
CA ASP A 264 -15.12 -8.19 -14.13
C ASP A 264 -15.46 -6.80 -14.71
N LEU A 265 -15.60 -5.80 -13.86
CA LEU A 265 -15.86 -4.42 -14.31
C LEU A 265 -14.57 -3.79 -14.83
N GLU A 266 -14.70 -2.99 -15.90
CA GLU A 266 -13.57 -2.18 -16.37
C GLU A 266 -13.19 -1.17 -15.31
N GLN A 267 -11.90 -1.15 -15.00
CA GLN A 267 -11.35 -0.15 -14.11
C GLN A 267 -11.30 1.18 -14.87
N ARG A 268 -12.27 2.05 -14.64
CA ARG A 268 -12.22 3.44 -15.12
C ARG A 268 -11.37 4.24 -14.14
N GLU A 269 -10.47 5.05 -14.68
CA GLU A 269 -9.64 6.00 -13.93
C GLU A 269 -10.49 7.01 -13.17
#